data_7b8e699b525e0c55fb679d047ed33b90
#
_entry.id   7b8e699b525e0c55fb679d047ed33b90
#
_cell.length_a   1.000
_cell.length_b   1.000
_cell.length_c   1.000
_cell.angle_alpha   90.00
_cell.angle_beta   90.00
_cell.angle_gamma   90.00
#
_symmetry.space_group_name_H-M   'P 1'
#
loop_
_entity.id
_entity.type
_entity.pdbx_description
1 polymer ?
#
loop_
_entity_poly.entity_id
_entity_poly.type
_entity_poly.pdbx_seq_one_letter_code
_entity_poly.pdbx_strand_id
1 'polypeptide(L)'
;MYSKVTKYLNIRTINVSKHYGHSIILKDINFALNKGEIVGLVGRNGVGKSTLMKILVQNNQPTSGNIISSDNVGYLIEEPKLFLSKTGLENLKYLANLYGVDYNQERFGSLIQELDLTQSINKKVKTYSLGTKQKLALLLTLVTEPDILILDEPTNGLDIESSQIVLAVLKNLALHENVGILISSHKLEDIELICDRTVFMKDGAIVEDYDMKAQSKDVTKFIFDHSNYNEALNLLTMNYKVV
;
A
#
# COMPACT_ATOMS: atom_id res chain seq x y z
N MET A 1 9.01 -16.94 29.30
CA MET A 1 8.86 -17.86 28.15
C MET A 1 8.19 -17.19 26.96
N TYR A 2 8.64 -15.96 26.59
CA TYR A 2 8.03 -15.11 25.56
C TYR A 2 8.99 -14.72 24.42
N SER A 3 10.12 -15.44 24.25
CA SER A 3 11.24 -14.95 23.45
C SER A 3 11.48 -15.64 22.10
N LYS A 4 10.55 -16.43 21.55
CA LYS A 4 10.79 -17.16 20.29
C LYS A 4 9.77 -16.96 19.16
N VAL A 5 8.67 -16.21 19.36
CA VAL A 5 7.62 -16.02 18.34
C VAL A 5 7.68 -14.63 17.66
N THR A 6 8.46 -13.69 18.19
CA THR A 6 8.46 -12.28 17.78
C THR A 6 9.37 -11.95 16.58
N LYS A 7 10.00 -12.90 15.93
CA LYS A 7 11.07 -12.62 14.95
C LYS A 7 10.58 -12.35 13.50
N TYR A 8 9.28 -12.47 13.22
CA TYR A 8 8.75 -12.38 11.84
C TYR A 8 7.49 -11.51 11.65
N LEU A 9 6.90 -10.98 12.71
CA LEU A 9 5.71 -10.15 12.64
C LEU A 9 6.11 -8.67 12.65
N ASN A 10 5.97 -7.98 11.52
CA ASN A 10 6.39 -6.59 11.42
C ASN A 10 5.30 -5.59 11.75
N ILE A 11 4.03 -5.89 11.40
CA ILE A 11 2.86 -5.12 11.85
C ILE A 11 1.77 -6.07 12.28
N ARG A 12 1.17 -5.79 13.45
CA ARG A 12 0.00 -6.50 13.95
C ARG A 12 -0.94 -5.57 14.71
N THR A 13 -2.23 -5.67 14.42
CA THR A 13 -3.28 -5.07 15.24
C THR A 13 -3.99 -6.14 16.07
N ILE A 14 -4.40 -5.77 17.29
CA ILE A 14 -5.12 -6.63 18.22
C ILE A 14 -6.34 -5.84 18.69
N ASN A 15 -7.52 -6.25 18.22
CA ASN A 15 -8.83 -5.66 18.55
C ASN A 15 -8.85 -4.13 18.40
N VAL A 16 -8.22 -3.62 17.32
CA VAL A 16 -8.14 -2.18 17.07
C VAL A 16 -9.50 -1.65 16.62
N SER A 17 -9.99 -0.66 17.35
CA SER A 17 -11.21 0.10 16.98
C SER A 17 -10.92 1.59 16.88
N LYS A 18 -11.66 2.30 16.01
CA LYS A 18 -11.55 3.74 15.81
C LYS A 18 -12.91 4.39 15.73
N HIS A 19 -13.09 5.41 16.57
CA HIS A 19 -14.30 6.25 16.58
C HIS A 19 -13.93 7.71 16.36
N TYR A 20 -14.81 8.44 15.67
CA TYR A 20 -14.80 9.91 15.61
C TYR A 20 -16.15 10.41 16.11
N GLY A 21 -16.18 10.94 17.32
CA GLY A 21 -17.43 11.26 18.02
C GLY A 21 -18.30 10.00 18.16
N HIS A 22 -19.50 10.02 17.61
CA HIS A 22 -20.42 8.88 17.62
C HIS A 22 -20.25 7.91 16.44
N SER A 23 -19.42 8.26 15.46
CA SER A 23 -19.22 7.45 14.26
C SER A 23 -18.15 6.41 14.48
N ILE A 24 -18.50 5.12 14.34
CA ILE A 24 -17.57 4.01 14.39
C ILE A 24 -16.98 3.82 12.97
N ILE A 25 -15.67 3.95 12.85
CA ILE A 25 -14.95 3.80 11.56
C ILE A 25 -14.30 2.43 11.45
N LEU A 26 -13.71 1.94 12.56
CA LEU A 26 -13.11 0.60 12.61
C LEU A 26 -13.63 -0.13 13.83
N LYS A 27 -13.89 -1.45 13.67
CA LYS A 27 -14.45 -2.33 14.69
C LYS A 27 -13.55 -3.57 14.83
N ASP A 28 -12.92 -3.71 15.98
CA ASP A 28 -12.18 -4.91 16.42
C ASP A 28 -11.26 -5.51 15.34
N ILE A 29 -10.49 -4.64 14.68
CA ILE A 29 -9.58 -5.04 13.60
C ILE A 29 -8.44 -5.87 14.16
N ASN A 30 -8.36 -7.11 13.71
CA ASN A 30 -7.24 -8.02 13.90
C ASN A 30 -6.59 -8.25 12.54
N PHE A 31 -5.37 -7.77 12.36
CA PHE A 31 -4.64 -7.78 11.09
C PHE A 31 -3.17 -8.05 11.37
N ALA A 32 -2.49 -8.72 10.46
CA ALA A 32 -1.05 -8.89 10.49
C ALA A 32 -0.47 -8.74 9.09
N LEU A 33 0.73 -8.17 8.99
CA LEU A 33 1.52 -8.07 7.77
C LEU A 33 2.94 -8.57 8.05
N ASN A 34 3.42 -9.49 7.23
CA ASN A 34 4.74 -10.09 7.35
C ASN A 34 5.71 -9.52 6.31
N LYS A 35 7.02 -9.66 6.55
CA LYS A 35 8.04 -9.37 5.53
C LYS A 35 7.88 -10.29 4.33
N GLY A 36 8.16 -9.77 3.14
CA GLY A 36 8.11 -10.51 1.88
C GLY A 36 6.70 -10.91 1.44
N GLU A 37 5.65 -10.38 2.11
CA GLU A 37 4.25 -10.63 1.81
C GLU A 37 3.62 -9.38 1.18
N ILE A 38 2.84 -9.55 0.12
CA ILE A 38 2.01 -8.48 -0.45
C ILE A 38 0.56 -8.76 -0.10
N VAL A 39 -0.04 -7.86 0.67
CA VAL A 39 -1.44 -7.94 1.10
C VAL A 39 -2.27 -6.87 0.39
N GLY A 40 -3.33 -7.28 -0.28
CA GLY A 40 -4.34 -6.40 -0.83
C GLY A 40 -5.41 -6.04 0.20
N LEU A 41 -5.72 -4.76 0.35
CA LEU A 41 -6.81 -4.28 1.21
C LEU A 41 -7.97 -3.80 0.33
N VAL A 42 -9.05 -4.55 0.29
CA VAL A 42 -10.20 -4.33 -0.58
C VAL A 42 -11.43 -3.93 0.24
N GLY A 43 -12.21 -3.01 -0.27
CA GLY A 43 -13.46 -2.57 0.35
C GLY A 43 -13.95 -1.26 -0.27
N ARG A 44 -15.24 -0.95 -0.06
CA ARG A 44 -15.87 0.27 -0.60
C ARG A 44 -15.18 1.55 -0.10
N ASN A 45 -15.35 2.63 -0.85
CA ASN A 45 -14.89 3.95 -0.40
C ASN A 45 -15.61 4.33 0.91
N GLY A 46 -14.83 4.88 1.87
CA GLY A 46 -15.34 5.23 3.20
C GLY A 46 -15.46 4.08 4.20
N VAL A 47 -15.12 2.82 3.84
CA VAL A 47 -15.21 1.66 4.75
C VAL A 47 -14.18 1.67 5.88
N GLY A 48 -13.16 2.54 5.82
CA GLY A 48 -12.12 2.67 6.84
C GLY A 48 -10.71 2.27 6.39
N LYS A 49 -10.46 1.93 5.11
CA LYS A 49 -9.14 1.50 4.62
C LYS A 49 -8.03 2.51 4.96
N SER A 50 -8.16 3.76 4.53
CA SER A 50 -7.15 4.81 4.79
C SER A 50 -7.03 5.13 6.29
N THR A 51 -8.10 4.97 7.07
CA THR A 51 -8.05 5.11 8.54
C THR A 51 -7.21 3.99 9.17
N LEU A 52 -7.42 2.74 8.73
CA LEU A 52 -6.60 1.60 9.17
C LEU A 52 -5.14 1.83 8.79
N MET A 53 -4.85 2.18 7.53
CA MET A 53 -3.48 2.44 7.08
C MET A 53 -2.80 3.56 7.89
N LYS A 54 -3.50 4.68 8.18
CA LYS A 54 -2.98 5.76 9.04
C LYS A 54 -2.68 5.29 10.46
N ILE A 55 -3.46 4.37 10.98
CA ILE A 55 -3.22 3.75 12.30
C ILE A 55 -1.98 2.84 12.25
N LEU A 56 -1.83 2.03 11.21
CA LEU A 56 -0.68 1.13 11.05
C LEU A 56 0.65 1.89 10.96
N VAL A 57 0.67 3.07 10.34
CA VAL A 57 1.86 3.96 10.27
C VAL A 57 1.95 4.93 11.45
N GLN A 58 1.13 4.76 12.48
CA GLN A 58 1.08 5.57 13.71
C GLN A 58 0.78 7.07 13.49
N ASN A 59 0.29 7.46 12.31
CA ASN A 59 -0.19 8.81 12.03
C ASN A 59 -1.57 9.11 12.65
N ASN A 60 -2.23 8.07 13.18
CA ASN A 60 -3.50 8.17 13.88
C ASN A 60 -3.53 7.15 15.01
N GLN A 61 -4.03 7.55 16.19
CA GLN A 61 -4.15 6.63 17.31
C GLN A 61 -5.48 5.88 17.26
N PRO A 62 -5.52 4.58 17.57
CA PRO A 62 -6.77 3.86 17.76
C PRO A 62 -7.52 4.40 18.97
N THR A 63 -8.83 4.21 19.02
CA THR A 63 -9.65 4.49 20.22
C THR A 63 -9.51 3.38 21.26
N SER A 64 -9.31 2.14 20.79
CA SER A 64 -9.05 0.97 21.64
C SER A 64 -8.27 -0.08 20.86
N GLY A 65 -7.74 -1.08 21.58
CA GLY A 65 -6.89 -2.12 21.02
C GLY A 65 -5.41 -1.72 21.01
N ASN A 66 -4.58 -2.61 20.47
CA ASN A 66 -3.11 -2.45 20.47
C ASN A 66 -2.55 -2.64 19.08
N ILE A 67 -1.42 -1.95 18.81
CA ILE A 67 -0.63 -2.09 17.58
C ILE A 67 0.78 -2.50 17.97
N ILE A 68 1.29 -3.50 17.28
CA ILE A 68 2.71 -3.84 17.24
C ILE A 68 3.17 -3.46 15.84
N SER A 69 4.13 -2.57 15.72
CA SER A 69 4.64 -2.08 14.43
C SER A 69 6.15 -2.16 14.38
N SER A 70 6.70 -2.38 13.20
CA SER A 70 8.10 -2.13 12.89
C SER A 70 8.41 -0.64 13.01
N ASP A 71 9.64 -0.30 13.38
CA ASP A 71 10.09 1.09 13.47
C ASP A 71 10.37 1.70 12.10
N ASN A 72 10.57 0.89 11.04
CA ASN A 72 10.92 1.34 9.70
C ASN A 72 9.79 1.04 8.70
N VAL A 73 8.82 1.94 8.63
CA VAL A 73 7.65 1.85 7.75
C VAL A 73 7.67 3.01 6.75
N GLY A 74 7.79 2.68 5.46
CA GLY A 74 7.53 3.62 4.37
C GLY A 74 6.03 3.66 4.06
N TYR A 75 5.51 4.84 3.73
CA TYR A 75 4.08 4.93 3.39
C TYR A 75 3.77 6.02 2.37
N LEU A 76 2.76 5.75 1.56
CA LEU A 76 2.13 6.70 0.66
C LEU A 76 0.61 6.61 0.87
N ILE A 77 0.11 7.47 1.74
CA ILE A 77 -1.31 7.59 2.07
C ILE A 77 -1.72 9.02 1.73
N GLU A 78 -2.75 9.19 0.92
CA GLU A 78 -3.17 10.48 0.33
C GLU A 78 -2.18 11.01 -0.72
N GLU A 79 -2.35 12.28 -1.15
CA GLU A 79 -1.52 12.88 -2.18
C GLU A 79 -0.07 13.10 -1.70
N PRO A 80 0.93 12.78 -2.56
CA PRO A 80 2.33 12.94 -2.21
C PRO A 80 2.70 14.42 -2.04
N LYS A 81 3.31 14.75 -0.91
CA LYS A 81 3.84 16.10 -0.63
C LYS A 81 5.21 16.29 -1.29
N LEU A 82 5.20 16.78 -2.53
CA LEU A 82 6.40 17.02 -3.33
C LEU A 82 6.77 18.51 -3.38
N PHE A 83 8.05 18.83 -3.37
CA PHE A 83 8.54 20.19 -3.63
C PHE A 83 8.47 20.48 -5.14
N LEU A 84 7.36 21.07 -5.60
CA LEU A 84 7.06 21.26 -7.02
C LEU A 84 8.05 22.16 -7.76
N SER A 85 8.69 23.10 -7.07
CA SER A 85 9.72 24.00 -7.63
C SER A 85 11.10 23.36 -7.77
N LYS A 86 11.30 22.21 -7.14
CA LYS A 86 12.53 21.42 -7.16
C LYS A 86 12.44 20.31 -8.22
N THR A 87 13.62 19.77 -8.60
CA THR A 87 13.68 18.56 -9.44
C THR A 87 13.34 17.32 -8.63
N GLY A 88 13.06 16.20 -9.31
CA GLY A 88 12.88 14.91 -8.62
C GLY A 88 14.11 14.51 -7.82
N LEU A 89 15.31 14.70 -8.40
CA LEU A 89 16.57 14.40 -7.72
C LEU A 89 16.81 15.29 -6.48
N GLU A 90 16.45 16.58 -6.55
CA GLU A 90 16.51 17.46 -5.38
C GLU A 90 15.54 17.04 -4.28
N ASN A 91 14.32 16.59 -4.63
CA ASN A 91 13.37 16.01 -3.67
C ASN A 91 13.96 14.77 -2.98
N LEU A 92 14.54 13.85 -3.77
CA LEU A 92 15.17 12.64 -3.26
C LEU A 92 16.33 12.95 -2.31
N LYS A 93 17.27 13.80 -2.73
CA LYS A 93 18.42 14.20 -1.91
C LYS A 93 18.00 14.93 -0.64
N TYR A 94 17.00 15.79 -0.72
CA TYR A 94 16.47 16.49 0.45
C TYR A 94 15.94 15.50 1.49
N LEU A 95 15.15 14.51 1.04
CA LEU A 95 14.57 13.52 1.94
C LEU A 95 15.64 12.59 2.53
N ALA A 96 16.60 12.15 1.73
CA ALA A 96 17.74 11.38 2.20
C ALA A 96 18.48 12.11 3.33
N ASN A 97 18.81 13.38 3.13
CA ASN A 97 19.45 14.21 4.16
C ASN A 97 18.58 14.37 5.42
N LEU A 98 17.26 14.54 5.26
CA LEU A 98 16.32 14.70 6.38
C LEU A 98 16.30 13.45 7.28
N TYR A 99 16.38 12.27 6.68
CA TYR A 99 16.42 10.99 7.41
C TYR A 99 17.83 10.54 7.80
N GLY A 100 18.87 11.33 7.48
CA GLY A 100 20.26 10.96 7.76
C GLY A 100 20.75 9.77 6.93
N VAL A 101 20.15 9.54 5.76
CA VAL A 101 20.52 8.48 4.82
C VAL A 101 21.50 9.05 3.80
N ASP A 102 22.66 8.42 3.64
CA ASP A 102 23.60 8.78 2.61
C ASP A 102 23.02 8.49 1.22
N TYR A 103 23.10 9.50 0.33
CA TYR A 103 22.66 9.32 -1.04
C TYR A 103 23.55 8.29 -1.76
N ASN A 104 23.04 7.09 -1.97
CA ASN A 104 23.70 6.04 -2.74
C ASN A 104 23.26 6.12 -4.21
N GLN A 105 24.17 6.53 -5.08
CA GLN A 105 23.89 6.72 -6.51
C GLN A 105 23.57 5.40 -7.23
N GLU A 106 24.21 4.30 -6.86
CA GLU A 106 23.97 2.99 -7.48
C GLU A 106 22.56 2.50 -7.18
N ARG A 107 22.18 2.45 -5.89
CA ARG A 107 20.87 2.01 -5.46
C ARG A 107 19.74 2.90 -5.98
N PHE A 108 19.83 4.20 -5.74
CA PHE A 108 18.79 5.12 -6.22
C PHE A 108 18.78 5.25 -7.74
N GLY A 109 19.92 5.05 -8.42
CA GLY A 109 20.00 4.97 -9.86
C GLY A 109 19.21 3.80 -10.44
N SER A 110 19.30 2.61 -9.81
CA SER A 110 18.49 1.43 -10.18
C SER A 110 17.02 1.70 -10.02
N LEU A 111 16.58 2.19 -8.84
CA LEU A 111 15.17 2.50 -8.57
C LEU A 111 14.61 3.59 -9.51
N ILE A 112 15.41 4.61 -9.84
CA ILE A 112 15.04 5.65 -10.83
C ILE A 112 14.81 5.02 -12.21
N GLN A 113 15.65 4.07 -12.61
CA GLN A 113 15.50 3.35 -13.87
C GLN A 113 14.29 2.41 -13.85
N GLU A 114 14.13 1.61 -12.81
CA GLU A 114 13.01 0.67 -12.63
C GLU A 114 11.64 1.37 -12.62
N LEU A 115 11.57 2.57 -12.01
CA LEU A 115 10.37 3.41 -11.99
C LEU A 115 10.19 4.26 -13.26
N ASP A 116 11.07 4.09 -14.26
CA ASP A 116 11.05 4.88 -15.51
C ASP A 116 11.04 6.40 -15.23
N LEU A 117 11.92 6.86 -14.35
CA LEU A 117 12.09 8.27 -13.98
C LEU A 117 13.33 8.91 -14.61
N THR A 118 14.16 8.15 -15.32
CA THR A 118 15.47 8.61 -15.86
C THR A 118 15.35 9.91 -16.66
N GLN A 119 14.34 10.03 -17.53
CA GLN A 119 14.11 11.22 -18.37
C GLN A 119 13.55 12.42 -17.59
N SER A 120 12.97 12.16 -16.42
CA SER A 120 12.21 13.14 -15.64
C SER A 120 12.96 13.61 -14.39
N ILE A 121 13.82 12.79 -13.81
CA ILE A 121 14.40 13.00 -12.47
C ILE A 121 15.11 14.35 -12.32
N ASN A 122 15.70 14.87 -13.39
CA ASN A 122 16.38 16.18 -13.42
C ASN A 122 15.48 17.35 -13.82
N LYS A 123 14.19 17.10 -14.14
CA LYS A 123 13.22 18.16 -14.44
C LYS A 123 12.50 18.61 -13.17
N LYS A 124 11.95 19.82 -13.16
CA LYS A 124 11.14 20.33 -12.03
C LYS A 124 9.84 19.55 -11.90
N VAL A 125 9.51 19.14 -10.69
CA VAL A 125 8.34 18.31 -10.40
C VAL A 125 7.00 18.96 -10.83
N LYS A 126 6.93 20.29 -10.88
CA LYS A 126 5.75 21.00 -11.42
C LYS A 126 5.43 20.65 -12.87
N THR A 127 6.40 20.14 -13.65
CA THR A 127 6.22 19.74 -15.05
C THR A 127 5.88 18.27 -15.23
N TYR A 128 5.79 17.51 -14.13
CA TYR A 128 5.51 16.08 -14.17
C TYR A 128 4.02 15.82 -14.43
N SER A 129 3.74 14.74 -15.16
CA SER A 129 2.40 14.15 -15.20
C SER A 129 2.02 13.61 -13.83
N LEU A 130 0.74 13.29 -13.63
CA LEU A 130 0.28 12.65 -12.41
C LEU A 130 1.04 11.34 -12.15
N GLY A 131 1.16 10.49 -13.17
CA GLY A 131 1.88 9.22 -13.07
C GLY A 131 3.36 9.39 -12.71
N THR A 132 4.04 10.37 -13.31
CA THR A 132 5.45 10.65 -12.98
C THR A 132 5.59 11.13 -11.52
N LYS A 133 4.64 11.92 -11.01
CA LYS A 133 4.60 12.34 -9.60
C LYS A 133 4.39 11.15 -8.67
N GLN A 134 3.50 10.24 -9.03
CA GLN A 134 3.21 9.04 -8.26
C GLN A 134 4.44 8.12 -8.18
N LYS A 135 5.11 7.88 -9.32
CA LYS A 135 6.36 7.12 -9.37
C LYS A 135 7.46 7.78 -8.53
N LEU A 136 7.60 9.11 -8.58
CA LEU A 136 8.53 9.83 -7.70
C LEU A 136 8.14 9.68 -6.22
N ALA A 137 6.86 9.79 -5.89
CA ALA A 137 6.41 9.60 -4.52
C ALA A 137 6.75 8.22 -3.98
N LEU A 138 6.53 7.17 -4.77
CA LEU A 138 6.95 5.82 -4.42
C LEU A 138 8.47 5.73 -4.20
N LEU A 139 9.30 6.30 -5.11
CA LEU A 139 10.75 6.36 -4.93
C LEU A 139 11.13 7.00 -3.58
N LEU A 140 10.44 8.07 -3.20
CA LEU A 140 10.71 8.77 -1.94
C LEU A 140 10.35 7.94 -0.70
N THR A 141 9.35 7.05 -0.77
CA THR A 141 9.03 6.15 0.36
C THR A 141 10.11 5.10 0.60
N LEU A 142 10.97 4.84 -0.40
CA LEU A 142 12.04 3.85 -0.34
C LEU A 142 13.37 4.41 0.19
N VAL A 143 13.42 5.71 0.51
CA VAL A 143 14.67 6.37 0.95
C VAL A 143 15.23 5.73 2.22
N THR A 144 14.38 5.37 3.18
CA THR A 144 14.77 4.80 4.48
C THR A 144 14.96 3.28 4.45
N GLU A 145 14.90 2.65 3.28
CA GLU A 145 14.96 1.16 3.15
C GLU A 145 13.93 0.47 4.07
N PRO A 146 12.65 0.76 3.88
CA PRO A 146 11.64 0.32 4.84
C PRO A 146 11.49 -1.21 4.84
N ASP A 147 11.25 -1.77 6.02
CA ASP A 147 10.86 -3.17 6.19
C ASP A 147 9.44 -3.44 5.72
N ILE A 148 8.61 -2.40 5.80
CA ILE A 148 7.18 -2.42 5.46
C ILE A 148 6.84 -1.20 4.60
N LEU A 149 6.01 -1.42 3.58
CA LEU A 149 5.39 -0.36 2.77
C LEU A 149 3.87 -0.40 2.93
N ILE A 150 3.27 0.78 3.15
CA ILE A 150 1.81 0.94 3.19
C ILE A 150 1.40 1.97 2.15
N LEU A 151 0.67 1.51 1.13
CA LEU A 151 0.38 2.25 -0.08
C LEU A 151 -1.14 2.33 -0.33
N ASP A 152 -1.70 3.53 -0.23
CA ASP A 152 -3.12 3.76 -0.50
C ASP A 152 -3.31 4.13 -1.98
N GLU A 153 -3.88 3.21 -2.75
CA GLU A 153 -4.17 3.35 -4.18
C GLU A 153 -2.98 3.84 -5.05
N PRO A 154 -1.79 3.19 -4.98
CA PRO A 154 -0.57 3.69 -5.63
C PRO A 154 -0.65 3.70 -7.16
N THR A 155 -1.60 3.01 -7.78
CA THR A 155 -1.84 2.96 -9.22
C THR A 155 -3.01 3.82 -9.67
N ASN A 156 -3.66 4.56 -8.75
CA ASN A 156 -4.81 5.39 -9.09
C ASN A 156 -4.42 6.55 -10.03
N GLY A 157 -5.19 6.72 -11.12
CA GLY A 157 -4.93 7.76 -12.12
C GLY A 157 -3.71 7.51 -13.01
N LEU A 158 -3.09 6.33 -12.93
CA LEU A 158 -2.03 5.91 -13.85
C LEU A 158 -2.63 5.26 -15.11
N ASP A 159 -1.94 5.44 -16.24
CA ASP A 159 -2.13 4.59 -17.42
C ASP A 159 -1.67 3.16 -17.14
N ILE A 160 -2.00 2.24 -18.06
CA ILE A 160 -1.73 0.81 -17.92
C ILE A 160 -0.22 0.55 -17.76
N GLU A 161 0.61 1.20 -18.59
CA GLU A 161 2.06 1.01 -18.60
C GLU A 161 2.69 1.49 -17.27
N SER A 162 2.33 2.69 -16.82
CA SER A 162 2.79 3.23 -15.53
C SER A 162 2.32 2.38 -14.35
N SER A 163 1.10 1.83 -14.39
CA SER A 163 0.60 0.91 -13.36
C SER A 163 1.43 -0.36 -13.31
N GLN A 164 1.72 -0.99 -14.46
CA GLN A 164 2.53 -2.20 -14.55
C GLN A 164 3.95 -1.99 -14.02
N ILE A 165 4.58 -0.83 -14.31
CA ILE A 165 5.89 -0.47 -13.77
C ILE A 165 5.85 -0.43 -12.23
N VAL A 166 4.88 0.28 -11.64
CA VAL A 166 4.73 0.38 -10.19
C VAL A 166 4.53 -1.00 -9.57
N LEU A 167 3.62 -1.81 -10.11
CA LEU A 167 3.33 -3.15 -9.59
C LEU A 167 4.55 -4.10 -9.70
N ALA A 168 5.33 -4.00 -10.79
CA ALA A 168 6.55 -4.77 -10.95
C ALA A 168 7.61 -4.41 -9.90
N VAL A 169 7.81 -3.12 -9.63
CA VAL A 169 8.73 -2.66 -8.57
C VAL A 169 8.27 -3.17 -7.20
N LEU A 170 6.99 -3.06 -6.86
CA LEU A 170 6.46 -3.58 -5.59
C LEU A 170 6.69 -5.08 -5.45
N LYS A 171 6.48 -5.84 -6.52
CA LYS A 171 6.72 -7.28 -6.54
C LYS A 171 8.20 -7.62 -6.33
N ASN A 172 9.10 -6.88 -6.97
CA ASN A 172 10.55 -7.05 -6.78
C ASN A 172 10.98 -6.77 -5.33
N LEU A 173 10.49 -5.68 -4.72
CA LEU A 173 10.77 -5.34 -3.33
C LEU A 173 10.33 -6.45 -2.36
N ALA A 174 9.14 -7.01 -2.56
CA ALA A 174 8.67 -8.11 -1.71
C ALA A 174 9.51 -9.38 -1.91
N LEU A 175 9.77 -9.78 -3.15
CA LEU A 175 10.43 -11.05 -3.46
C LEU A 175 11.94 -11.06 -3.18
N HIS A 176 12.63 -9.95 -3.46
CA HIS A 176 14.10 -9.90 -3.44
C HIS A 176 14.65 -9.11 -2.24
N GLU A 177 13.93 -8.09 -1.78
CA GLU A 177 14.35 -7.29 -0.62
C GLU A 177 13.57 -7.65 0.66
N ASN A 178 12.66 -8.63 0.59
CA ASN A 178 11.87 -9.12 1.72
C ASN A 178 11.03 -8.03 2.40
N VAL A 179 10.55 -7.03 1.64
CA VAL A 179 9.70 -5.95 2.12
C VAL A 179 8.26 -6.45 2.23
N GLY A 180 7.61 -6.25 3.38
CA GLY A 180 6.16 -6.50 3.52
C GLY A 180 5.36 -5.33 2.95
N ILE A 181 4.34 -5.59 2.15
CA ILE A 181 3.59 -4.54 1.45
C ILE A 181 2.09 -4.67 1.71
N LEU A 182 1.47 -3.59 2.19
CA LEU A 182 0.02 -3.43 2.20
C LEU A 182 -0.36 -2.43 1.12
N ILE A 183 -1.18 -2.89 0.17
CA ILE A 183 -1.68 -2.05 -0.93
C ILE A 183 -3.21 -2.01 -0.89
N SER A 184 -3.81 -0.82 -0.94
CA SER A 184 -5.22 -0.71 -1.32
C SER A 184 -5.33 -0.52 -2.83
N SER A 185 -6.34 -1.12 -3.42
CA SER A 185 -6.75 -0.83 -4.81
C SER A 185 -8.24 -1.09 -4.98
N HIS A 186 -8.87 -0.31 -5.84
CA HIS A 186 -10.20 -0.60 -6.34
C HIS A 186 -10.16 -1.30 -7.71
N LYS A 187 -8.96 -1.48 -8.28
CA LYS A 187 -8.73 -2.29 -9.47
C LYS A 187 -8.38 -3.72 -9.02
N LEU A 188 -9.31 -4.65 -9.20
CA LEU A 188 -9.11 -6.04 -8.76
C LEU A 188 -7.96 -6.71 -9.50
N GLU A 189 -7.72 -6.32 -10.77
CA GLU A 189 -6.60 -6.82 -11.55
C GLU A 189 -5.24 -6.52 -10.93
N ASP A 190 -5.06 -5.35 -10.31
CA ASP A 190 -3.83 -5.00 -9.62
C ASP A 190 -3.60 -5.96 -8.43
N ILE A 191 -4.68 -6.24 -7.67
CA ILE A 191 -4.65 -7.17 -6.53
C ILE A 191 -4.33 -8.59 -6.97
N GLU A 192 -5.01 -9.10 -8.01
CA GLU A 192 -4.79 -10.46 -8.55
C GLU A 192 -3.36 -10.63 -9.09
N LEU A 193 -2.79 -9.57 -9.65
CA LEU A 193 -1.49 -9.62 -10.28
C LEU A 193 -0.32 -9.78 -9.28
N ILE A 194 -0.39 -9.13 -8.13
CA ILE A 194 0.77 -9.06 -7.23
C ILE A 194 0.53 -9.58 -5.81
N CYS A 195 -0.72 -9.62 -5.31
CA CYS A 195 -0.97 -9.94 -3.92
C CYS A 195 -0.85 -11.44 -3.63
N ASP A 196 -0.29 -11.77 -2.49
CA ASP A 196 -0.23 -13.12 -1.94
C ASP A 196 -1.51 -13.45 -1.15
N ARG A 197 -2.11 -12.41 -0.55
CA ARG A 197 -3.29 -12.47 0.30
C ARG A 197 -4.14 -11.21 0.11
N THR A 198 -5.45 -11.34 0.26
CA THR A 198 -6.40 -10.23 0.13
C THR A 198 -7.30 -10.16 1.35
N VAL A 199 -7.37 -9.00 1.98
CA VAL A 199 -8.20 -8.70 3.13
C VAL A 199 -9.38 -7.84 2.70
N PHE A 200 -10.60 -8.32 2.97
CA PHE A 200 -11.82 -7.62 2.62
C PHE A 200 -12.41 -6.89 3.82
N MET A 201 -12.68 -5.60 3.63
CA MET A 201 -13.30 -4.76 4.65
C MET A 201 -14.75 -4.41 4.30
N LYS A 202 -15.64 -4.53 5.30
CA LYS A 202 -17.05 -4.12 5.23
C LYS A 202 -17.48 -3.54 6.57
N ASP A 203 -18.22 -2.42 6.56
CA ASP A 203 -18.79 -1.76 7.74
C ASP A 203 -17.78 -1.52 8.89
N GLY A 204 -16.53 -1.19 8.52
CA GLY A 204 -15.44 -0.94 9.45
C GLY A 204 -14.80 -2.18 10.07
N ALA A 205 -15.13 -3.38 9.61
CA ALA A 205 -14.56 -4.64 10.08
C ALA A 205 -13.85 -5.38 8.94
N ILE A 206 -12.89 -6.25 9.28
CA ILE A 206 -12.39 -7.27 8.37
C ILE A 206 -13.40 -8.41 8.36
N VAL A 207 -13.95 -8.70 7.18
CA VAL A 207 -14.95 -9.76 7.00
C VAL A 207 -14.37 -11.03 6.42
N GLU A 208 -13.24 -10.91 5.69
CA GLU A 208 -12.57 -12.05 5.08
C GLU A 208 -11.07 -11.76 4.95
N ASP A 209 -10.27 -12.82 5.04
CA ASP A 209 -8.83 -12.82 4.87
C ASP A 209 -8.47 -14.02 3.98
N TYR A 210 -8.25 -13.76 2.69
CA TYR A 210 -8.19 -14.75 1.64
C TYR A 210 -6.76 -14.96 1.15
N ASP A 211 -6.25 -16.19 1.27
CA ASP A 211 -4.94 -16.59 0.75
C ASP A 211 -5.01 -16.90 -0.74
N MET A 212 -4.40 -16.05 -1.56
CA MET A 212 -4.37 -16.16 -3.02
C MET A 212 -3.50 -17.32 -3.52
N LYS A 213 -2.59 -17.84 -2.68
CA LYS A 213 -1.70 -18.96 -3.03
C LYS A 213 -2.36 -20.31 -2.76
N ALA A 214 -3.17 -20.39 -1.69
CA ALA A 214 -3.81 -21.63 -1.27
C ALA A 214 -5.04 -22.00 -2.10
N GLN A 215 -5.67 -21.00 -2.73
CA GLN A 215 -6.88 -21.16 -3.55
C GLN A 215 -6.62 -20.61 -4.96
N SER A 216 -7.57 -20.77 -5.88
CA SER A 216 -7.41 -20.21 -7.23
C SER A 216 -7.18 -18.69 -7.13
N LYS A 217 -6.22 -18.15 -7.88
CA LYS A 217 -5.89 -16.70 -7.90
C LYS A 217 -7.00 -15.80 -8.47
N ASP A 218 -8.24 -16.24 -8.42
CA ASP A 218 -9.39 -15.55 -9.01
C ASP A 218 -10.20 -14.86 -7.90
N VAL A 219 -9.83 -13.61 -7.60
CA VAL A 219 -10.54 -12.77 -6.63
C VAL A 219 -11.97 -12.49 -7.08
N THR A 220 -12.18 -12.39 -8.39
CA THR A 220 -13.52 -12.18 -8.96
C THR A 220 -14.41 -13.38 -8.65
N LYS A 221 -13.90 -14.61 -8.84
CA LYS A 221 -14.61 -15.83 -8.49
C LYS A 221 -14.89 -15.92 -7.00
N PHE A 222 -13.92 -15.54 -6.15
CA PHE A 222 -14.10 -15.49 -4.70
C PHE A 222 -15.23 -14.54 -4.30
N ILE A 223 -15.29 -13.34 -4.86
CA ILE A 223 -16.35 -12.37 -4.61
C ILE A 223 -17.71 -12.95 -4.98
N PHE A 224 -17.82 -13.70 -6.09
CA PHE A 224 -19.06 -14.37 -6.49
C PHE A 224 -19.43 -15.55 -5.57
N ASP A 225 -18.47 -16.31 -5.09
CA ASP A 225 -18.72 -17.51 -4.28
C ASP A 225 -19.13 -17.17 -2.81
N HIS A 226 -18.64 -16.04 -2.25
CA HIS A 226 -18.73 -15.76 -0.81
C HIS A 226 -19.53 -14.51 -0.43
N SER A 227 -19.88 -13.64 -1.38
CA SER A 227 -20.67 -12.45 -1.07
C SER A 227 -22.12 -12.61 -1.49
N ASN A 228 -23.01 -11.85 -0.84
CA ASN A 228 -24.34 -11.62 -1.39
C ASN A 228 -24.19 -11.19 -2.85
N TYR A 229 -24.67 -12.01 -3.77
CA TYR A 229 -24.60 -11.83 -5.23
C TYR A 229 -24.85 -10.40 -5.69
N ASN A 230 -25.83 -9.71 -5.07
CA ASN A 230 -26.16 -8.31 -5.37
C ASN A 230 -25.06 -7.30 -4.95
N GLU A 231 -24.24 -7.63 -3.98
CA GLU A 231 -23.17 -6.74 -3.48
C GLU A 231 -21.89 -6.90 -4.29
N ALA A 232 -21.54 -8.12 -4.68
CA ALA A 232 -20.47 -8.42 -5.63
C ALA A 232 -20.79 -7.83 -7.02
N LEU A 233 -22.04 -7.97 -7.48
CA LEU A 233 -22.50 -7.37 -8.73
C LEU A 233 -22.41 -5.83 -8.68
N ASN A 234 -22.73 -5.20 -7.57
CA ASN A 234 -22.59 -3.74 -7.41
C ASN A 234 -21.13 -3.28 -7.39
N LEU A 235 -20.20 -4.06 -6.86
CA LEU A 235 -18.77 -3.77 -6.92
C LEU A 235 -18.24 -3.92 -8.35
N LEU A 236 -18.68 -4.93 -9.08
CA LEU A 236 -18.29 -5.19 -10.46
C LEU A 236 -18.97 -4.22 -11.44
N THR A 237 -20.26 -3.92 -11.30
CA THR A 237 -20.98 -3.03 -12.22
C THR A 237 -20.65 -1.56 -12.03
N MET A 238 -20.12 -1.12 -10.89
CA MET A 238 -19.59 0.23 -10.74
C MET A 238 -18.27 0.46 -11.48
N ASN A 239 -17.46 -0.59 -11.72
CA ASN A 239 -16.14 -0.49 -12.34
C ASN A 239 -16.01 -1.24 -13.68
N TYR A 240 -16.89 -2.17 -13.99
CA TYR A 240 -16.89 -2.91 -15.25
C TYR A 240 -18.22 -2.73 -15.97
N LYS A 241 -18.21 -2.08 -17.13
CA LYS A 241 -19.29 -2.27 -18.09
C LYS A 241 -19.21 -3.72 -18.54
N VAL A 242 -20.10 -4.55 -18.01
CA VAL A 242 -20.34 -5.88 -18.55
C VAL A 242 -20.82 -5.66 -20.00
N VAL A 243 -19.98 -6.04 -20.95
CA VAL A 243 -20.36 -6.13 -22.39
C VAL A 243 -21.18 -7.37 -22.59
#